data_ed7ac2933b8cfaf2a55ec19b6f5f6e87
#
_entry.id   ed7ac2933b8cfaf2a55ec19b6f5f6e87
#
_cell.length_a   1.000
_cell.length_b   1.000
_cell.length_c   1.000
_cell.angle_alpha   90.00
_cell.angle_beta   90.00
_cell.angle_gamma   90.00
#
_symmetry.space_group_name_H-M   'P 1'
#
loop_
_entity.id
_entity.type
_entity.pdbx_description
1 polymer ?
#
loop_
_entity_poly.entity_id
_entity_poly.type
_entity_poly.pdbx_seq_one_letter_code
_entity_poly.pdbx_strand_id
1 'polypeptide(L)'
;MKQITYQYLYKDIVEALRQEHLLSALQLLQGMATTLKSWSVKEETDTLLESYQILLSYMAKGVDDPERNKMYVGFRRRTYELAEVLNRVGLLMNDTTIYATSFRTLCQLYGNDYTLSDILYSQYPLRDKFDAIWLSAAWTADDELTVANYMANNAVNEIDKCLLLSATTIAAMQFFDIAKYRILIDAALSTNIKLRVRALVGVIFTHIIHSERIALYPDVNTRLELMCDLPRFSKEIEHLQMPIFLSLETKRIERNLQEEII
;
A
#
# COMPACT_ATOMS: atom_id res chain seq x y z
N MET A 1 -14.07 1.89 23.17
CA MET A 1 -14.05 0.44 23.06
C MET A 1 -14.13 -0.11 21.61
N LYS A 2 -14.88 0.51 20.68
CA LYS A 2 -14.95 0.05 19.26
C LYS A 2 -13.65 0.25 18.46
N GLN A 3 -12.80 1.19 18.81
CA GLN A 3 -11.60 1.59 18.09
C GLN A 3 -10.48 0.54 18.10
N ILE A 4 -10.36 -0.21 19.19
CA ILE A 4 -9.33 -1.24 19.34
C ILE A 4 -9.70 -2.51 18.56
N THR A 5 -10.99 -2.77 18.36
CA THR A 5 -11.50 -4.02 17.79
C THR A 5 -11.12 -4.20 16.31
N TYR A 6 -11.20 -3.16 15.46
CA TYR A 6 -10.92 -3.32 14.03
C TYR A 6 -9.43 -3.56 13.73
N GLN A 7 -8.53 -2.97 14.52
CA GLN A 7 -7.09 -3.17 14.36
C GLN A 7 -6.66 -4.61 14.69
N TYR A 8 -7.28 -5.22 15.69
CA TYR A 8 -7.06 -6.64 15.98
C TYR A 8 -7.61 -7.52 14.87
N LEU A 9 -8.82 -7.27 14.40
CA LEU A 9 -9.40 -8.01 13.27
C LEU A 9 -8.55 -7.91 12.02
N TYR A 10 -8.03 -6.72 11.71
CA TYR A 10 -7.11 -6.54 10.57
C TYR A 10 -5.84 -7.37 10.73
N LYS A 11 -5.23 -7.37 11.93
CA LYS A 11 -4.03 -8.18 12.21
C LYS A 11 -4.32 -9.67 12.08
N ASP A 12 -5.45 -10.12 12.60
CA ASP A 12 -5.87 -11.52 12.52
C ASP A 12 -6.13 -11.97 11.08
N ILE A 13 -6.73 -11.08 10.24
CA ILE A 13 -6.91 -11.34 8.81
C ILE A 13 -5.55 -11.49 8.12
N VAL A 14 -4.63 -10.57 8.36
CA VAL A 14 -3.29 -10.60 7.77
C VAL A 14 -2.55 -11.87 8.20
N GLU A 15 -2.63 -12.24 9.47
CA GLU A 15 -1.98 -13.45 9.98
C GLU A 15 -2.60 -14.74 9.40
N ALA A 16 -3.92 -14.80 9.28
CA ALA A 16 -4.59 -15.92 8.63
C ALA A 16 -4.17 -16.06 7.15
N LEU A 17 -4.00 -14.94 6.43
CA LEU A 17 -3.51 -14.96 5.05
C LEU A 17 -2.04 -15.37 4.95
N ARG A 18 -1.20 -15.02 5.93
CA ARG A 18 0.20 -15.48 6.03
C ARG A 18 0.28 -16.99 6.21
N GLN A 19 -0.58 -17.52 7.04
CA GLN A 19 -0.67 -18.96 7.31
C GLN A 19 -1.44 -19.72 6.23
N GLU A 20 -1.82 -19.07 5.13
CA GLU A 20 -2.59 -19.63 4.02
C GLU A 20 -3.99 -20.13 4.42
N HIS A 21 -4.53 -19.68 5.54
CA HIS A 21 -5.86 -20.02 6.04
C HIS A 21 -6.92 -19.07 5.42
N LEU A 22 -7.12 -19.17 4.10
CA LEU A 22 -7.97 -18.22 3.35
C LEU A 22 -9.43 -18.23 3.83
N LEU A 23 -10.01 -19.38 4.16
CA LEU A 23 -11.38 -19.45 4.67
C LEU A 23 -11.55 -18.65 5.96
N SER A 24 -10.63 -18.79 6.90
CA SER A 24 -10.63 -18.03 8.16
C SER A 24 -10.46 -16.54 7.90
N ALA A 25 -9.57 -16.17 6.98
CA ALA A 25 -9.36 -14.77 6.61
C ALA A 25 -10.61 -14.12 6.02
N LEU A 26 -11.34 -14.82 5.14
CA LEU A 26 -12.60 -14.34 4.55
C LEU A 26 -13.70 -14.19 5.61
N GLN A 27 -13.81 -15.11 6.56
CA GLN A 27 -14.77 -15.02 7.66
C GLN A 27 -14.46 -13.84 8.59
N LEU A 28 -13.20 -13.61 8.93
CA LEU A 28 -12.75 -12.45 9.71
C LEU A 28 -13.01 -11.15 8.96
N LEU A 29 -12.76 -11.12 7.65
CA LEU A 29 -13.03 -9.97 6.80
C LEU A 29 -14.52 -9.62 6.77
N GLN A 30 -15.40 -10.60 6.64
CA GLN A 30 -16.86 -10.45 6.72
C GLN A 30 -17.28 -9.83 8.06
N GLY A 31 -16.71 -10.34 9.18
CA GLY A 31 -16.94 -9.79 10.53
C GLY A 31 -16.48 -8.34 10.65
N MET A 32 -15.30 -8.00 10.11
CA MET A 32 -14.76 -6.66 10.11
C MET A 32 -15.63 -5.71 9.27
N ALA A 33 -16.05 -6.12 8.06
CA ALA A 33 -16.95 -5.34 7.20
C ALA A 33 -18.29 -5.04 7.89
N THR A 34 -18.86 -6.02 8.59
CA THR A 34 -20.07 -5.86 9.37
C THR A 34 -19.89 -4.87 10.54
N THR A 35 -18.76 -4.98 11.27
CA THR A 35 -18.42 -4.11 12.40
C THR A 35 -18.26 -2.64 11.96
N LEU A 36 -17.63 -2.42 10.81
CA LEU A 36 -17.40 -1.10 10.21
C LEU A 36 -18.58 -0.61 9.35
N LYS A 37 -19.64 -1.43 9.21
CA LYS A 37 -20.83 -1.12 8.39
C LYS A 37 -20.50 -0.82 6.92
N SER A 38 -19.45 -1.46 6.39
CA SER A 38 -19.06 -1.34 4.99
C SER A 38 -19.78 -2.39 4.16
N TRP A 39 -21.01 -2.08 3.74
CA TRP A 39 -21.89 -3.04 3.09
C TRP A 39 -21.39 -3.51 1.72
N SER A 40 -20.77 -2.61 0.94
CA SER A 40 -20.17 -2.97 -0.35
C SER A 40 -19.03 -3.97 -0.22
N VAL A 41 -18.13 -3.76 0.75
CA VAL A 41 -17.04 -4.72 1.04
C VAL A 41 -17.59 -6.02 1.58
N LYS A 42 -18.65 -5.97 2.38
CA LYS A 42 -19.31 -7.19 2.89
C LYS A 42 -19.89 -8.03 1.76
N GLU A 43 -20.65 -7.42 0.84
CA GLU A 43 -21.24 -8.09 -0.31
C GLU A 43 -20.18 -8.76 -1.20
N GLU A 44 -19.10 -8.05 -1.47
CA GLU A 44 -17.98 -8.61 -2.23
C GLU A 44 -17.29 -9.76 -1.48
N THR A 45 -17.12 -9.62 -0.16
CA THR A 45 -16.55 -10.69 0.68
C THR A 45 -17.44 -11.94 0.69
N ASP A 46 -18.76 -11.76 0.74
CA ASP A 46 -19.73 -12.86 0.68
C ASP A 46 -19.60 -13.60 -0.66
N THR A 47 -19.50 -12.88 -1.77
CA THR A 47 -19.27 -13.43 -3.12
C THR A 47 -17.94 -14.20 -3.22
N LEU A 48 -16.86 -13.66 -2.64
CA LEU A 48 -15.57 -14.34 -2.61
C LEU A 48 -15.63 -15.62 -1.78
N LEU A 49 -16.30 -15.58 -0.64
CA LEU A 49 -16.47 -16.72 0.26
C LEU A 49 -17.25 -17.86 -0.43
N GLU A 50 -18.35 -17.55 -1.09
CA GLU A 50 -19.15 -18.52 -1.87
C GLU A 50 -18.31 -19.13 -2.99
N SER A 51 -17.59 -18.30 -3.76
CA SER A 51 -16.73 -18.76 -4.85
C SER A 51 -15.61 -19.68 -4.35
N TYR A 52 -15.01 -19.35 -3.22
CA TYR A 52 -13.98 -20.17 -2.60
C TYR A 52 -14.54 -21.50 -2.07
N GLN A 53 -15.73 -21.50 -1.48
CA GLN A 53 -16.41 -22.72 -1.04
C GLN A 53 -16.74 -23.67 -2.21
N ILE A 54 -17.15 -23.11 -3.35
CA ILE A 54 -17.35 -23.86 -4.59
C ILE A 54 -16.04 -24.51 -5.02
N LEU A 55 -14.93 -23.77 -5.06
CA LEU A 55 -13.61 -24.30 -5.39
C LEU A 55 -13.22 -25.46 -4.46
N LEU A 56 -13.40 -25.31 -3.15
CA LEU A 56 -13.14 -26.36 -2.17
C LEU A 56 -14.02 -27.60 -2.42
N SER A 57 -15.28 -27.43 -2.82
CA SER A 57 -16.18 -28.54 -3.13
C SER A 57 -15.72 -29.35 -4.34
N TYR A 58 -15.18 -28.71 -5.38
CA TYR A 58 -14.59 -29.38 -6.55
C TYR A 58 -13.31 -30.12 -6.16
N MET A 59 -12.46 -29.53 -5.32
CA MET A 59 -11.27 -30.19 -4.79
C MET A 59 -11.63 -31.47 -4.01
N ALA A 60 -12.65 -31.39 -3.14
CA ALA A 60 -13.11 -32.55 -2.36
C ALA A 60 -13.67 -33.68 -3.25
N LYS A 61 -14.16 -33.37 -4.45
CA LYS A 61 -14.64 -34.35 -5.44
C LYS A 61 -13.50 -34.91 -6.34
N GLY A 62 -12.25 -34.48 -6.09
CA GLY A 62 -11.08 -34.94 -6.86
C GLY A 62 -10.96 -34.33 -8.26
N VAL A 63 -11.67 -33.23 -8.56
CA VAL A 63 -11.52 -32.52 -9.84
C VAL A 63 -10.17 -31.85 -9.88
N ASP A 64 -9.37 -32.20 -10.90
CA ASP A 64 -8.10 -31.53 -11.15
C ASP A 64 -8.32 -30.35 -12.11
N ASP A 65 -7.99 -29.16 -11.60
CA ASP A 65 -8.12 -27.89 -12.34
C ASP A 65 -6.74 -27.21 -12.41
N PRO A 66 -6.14 -27.07 -13.61
CA PRO A 66 -4.84 -26.42 -13.79
C PRO A 66 -4.84 -24.94 -13.39
N GLU A 67 -5.98 -24.25 -13.43
CA GLU A 67 -6.12 -22.83 -13.03
C GLU A 67 -6.32 -22.64 -11.51
N ARG A 68 -6.42 -23.72 -10.73
CA ARG A 68 -6.67 -23.70 -9.29
C ARG A 68 -5.73 -22.75 -8.53
N ASN A 69 -4.43 -22.88 -8.77
CA ASN A 69 -3.43 -22.06 -8.09
C ASN A 69 -3.60 -20.57 -8.42
N LYS A 70 -3.91 -20.26 -9.67
CA LYS A 70 -4.14 -18.88 -10.11
C LYS A 70 -5.40 -18.29 -9.46
N MET A 71 -6.47 -19.08 -9.36
CA MET A 71 -7.69 -18.69 -8.64
C MET A 71 -7.40 -18.45 -7.16
N TYR A 72 -6.67 -19.36 -6.50
CA TYR A 72 -6.31 -19.23 -5.09
C TYR A 72 -5.48 -17.96 -4.83
N VAL A 73 -4.48 -17.68 -5.65
CA VAL A 73 -3.70 -16.44 -5.61
C VAL A 73 -4.60 -15.21 -5.80
N GLY A 74 -5.56 -15.29 -6.72
CA GLY A 74 -6.56 -14.25 -6.96
C GLY A 74 -7.42 -13.97 -5.72
N PHE A 75 -7.92 -15.01 -5.06
CA PHE A 75 -8.70 -14.87 -3.82
C PHE A 75 -7.86 -14.26 -2.69
N ARG A 76 -6.62 -14.73 -2.48
CA ARG A 76 -5.71 -14.15 -1.46
C ARG A 76 -5.47 -12.68 -1.71
N ARG A 77 -5.12 -12.32 -2.96
CA ARG A 77 -4.88 -10.93 -3.36
C ARG A 77 -6.09 -10.05 -3.06
N ARG A 78 -7.29 -10.46 -3.51
CA ARG A 78 -8.50 -9.68 -3.31
C ARG A 78 -8.87 -9.55 -1.84
N THR A 79 -8.65 -10.57 -1.05
CA THR A 79 -8.87 -10.54 0.41
C THR A 79 -7.94 -9.51 1.09
N TYR A 80 -6.66 -9.44 0.70
CA TYR A 80 -5.75 -8.39 1.17
C TYR A 80 -6.22 -6.99 0.77
N GLU A 81 -6.63 -6.80 -0.48
CA GLU A 81 -7.09 -5.50 -0.98
C GLU A 81 -8.32 -5.01 -0.19
N LEU A 82 -9.31 -5.89 0.04
CA LEU A 82 -10.49 -5.55 0.83
C LEU A 82 -10.17 -5.30 2.31
N ALA A 83 -9.23 -6.03 2.87
CA ALA A 83 -8.75 -5.79 4.24
C ALA A 83 -8.12 -4.39 4.37
N GLU A 84 -7.36 -3.93 3.36
CA GLU A 84 -6.80 -2.57 3.36
C GLU A 84 -7.90 -1.49 3.26
N VAL A 85 -8.91 -1.72 2.43
CA VAL A 85 -10.07 -0.81 2.37
C VAL A 85 -10.71 -0.65 3.74
N LEU A 86 -10.97 -1.77 4.44
CA LEU A 86 -11.57 -1.73 5.78
C LEU A 86 -10.63 -1.13 6.83
N ASN A 87 -9.33 -1.41 6.75
CA ASN A 87 -8.33 -0.82 7.65
C ASN A 87 -8.32 0.72 7.52
N ARG A 88 -8.37 1.22 6.28
CA ARG A 88 -8.49 2.66 6.01
C ARG A 88 -9.81 3.24 6.52
N VAL A 89 -10.94 2.58 6.28
CA VAL A 89 -12.25 3.01 6.82
C VAL A 89 -12.20 3.10 8.33
N GLY A 90 -11.66 2.09 9.01
CA GLY A 90 -11.51 2.08 10.47
C GLY A 90 -10.63 3.23 10.99
N LEU A 91 -9.55 3.56 10.27
CA LEU A 91 -8.69 4.68 10.62
C LEU A 91 -9.40 6.04 10.45
N LEU A 92 -10.18 6.21 9.37
CA LEU A 92 -10.93 7.42 9.10
C LEU A 92 -12.07 7.67 10.10
N MET A 93 -12.58 6.61 10.73
CA MET A 93 -13.56 6.73 11.83
C MET A 93 -12.93 7.25 13.13
N ASN A 94 -11.60 7.30 13.21
CA ASN A 94 -10.87 7.82 14.37
C ASN A 94 -10.54 9.30 14.18
N ASP A 95 -11.34 10.16 14.83
CA ASP A 95 -11.25 11.62 14.71
C ASP A 95 -9.96 12.23 15.26
N THR A 96 -9.15 11.48 15.98
CA THR A 96 -7.96 11.99 16.67
C THR A 96 -6.67 11.77 15.89
N THR A 97 -6.71 11.00 14.81
CA THR A 97 -5.50 10.71 14.01
C THR A 97 -5.18 11.85 13.04
N ILE A 98 -3.89 12.11 12.84
CA ILE A 98 -3.42 13.07 11.83
C ILE A 98 -3.97 12.71 10.45
N TYR A 99 -4.00 11.40 10.11
CA TYR A 99 -4.53 10.91 8.84
C TYR A 99 -6.00 11.32 8.64
N ALA A 100 -6.85 11.04 9.61
CA ALA A 100 -8.29 11.34 9.52
C ALA A 100 -8.57 12.85 9.52
N THR A 101 -7.83 13.64 10.32
CA THR A 101 -7.97 15.11 10.34
C THR A 101 -7.50 15.73 9.03
N SER A 102 -6.37 15.32 8.49
CA SER A 102 -5.86 15.81 7.20
C SER A 102 -6.81 15.43 6.05
N PHE A 103 -7.34 14.20 6.04
CA PHE A 103 -8.33 13.78 5.05
C PHE A 103 -9.59 14.65 5.07
N ARG A 104 -10.13 14.94 6.26
CA ARG A 104 -11.31 15.84 6.38
C ARG A 104 -11.00 17.24 5.92
N THR A 105 -9.83 17.77 6.26
CA THR A 105 -9.39 19.10 5.79
C THR A 105 -9.33 19.13 4.25
N LEU A 106 -8.78 18.10 3.63
CA LEU A 106 -8.72 18.01 2.18
C LEU A 106 -10.12 17.94 1.56
N CYS A 107 -11.02 17.12 2.12
CA CYS A 107 -12.42 17.04 1.68
C CYS A 107 -13.19 18.35 1.87
N GLN A 108 -12.91 19.11 2.93
CA GLN A 108 -13.52 20.43 3.15
C GLN A 108 -13.06 21.46 2.12
N LEU A 109 -11.81 21.38 1.67
CA LEU A 109 -11.26 22.32 0.68
C LEU A 109 -11.72 22.00 -0.75
N TYR A 110 -11.80 20.72 -1.11
CA TYR A 110 -11.97 20.29 -2.51
C TYR A 110 -13.25 19.47 -2.78
N GLY A 111 -14.06 19.22 -1.75
CA GLY A 111 -15.22 18.32 -1.83
C GLY A 111 -14.84 16.88 -1.57
N ASN A 112 -15.85 16.00 -1.52
CA ASN A 112 -15.62 14.57 -1.31
C ASN A 112 -15.31 13.81 -2.61
N ASP A 113 -15.63 14.41 -3.76
CA ASP A 113 -15.56 13.78 -5.09
C ASP A 113 -14.36 14.28 -5.91
N TYR A 114 -13.37 14.93 -5.28
CA TYR A 114 -12.17 15.36 -5.98
C TYR A 114 -11.40 14.16 -6.56
N THR A 115 -10.83 14.35 -7.75
CA THR A 115 -9.93 13.37 -8.36
C THR A 115 -8.46 13.78 -8.16
N LEU A 116 -7.54 12.82 -8.28
CA LEU A 116 -6.11 13.14 -8.28
C LEU A 116 -5.73 14.08 -9.42
N SER A 117 -6.40 13.95 -10.58
CA SER A 117 -6.21 14.83 -11.73
C SER A 117 -6.54 16.29 -11.39
N ASP A 118 -7.67 16.53 -10.71
CA ASP A 118 -8.10 17.87 -10.36
C ASP A 118 -7.09 18.59 -9.48
N ILE A 119 -6.45 17.86 -8.56
CA ILE A 119 -5.50 18.45 -7.62
C ILE A 119 -4.10 18.57 -8.24
N LEU A 120 -3.60 17.53 -8.90
CA LEU A 120 -2.22 17.50 -9.42
C LEU A 120 -1.98 18.53 -10.51
N TYR A 121 -2.95 18.73 -11.44
CA TYR A 121 -2.81 19.65 -12.56
C TYR A 121 -3.32 21.07 -12.26
N SER A 122 -3.81 21.30 -11.05
CA SER A 122 -4.23 22.65 -10.61
C SER A 122 -3.06 23.52 -10.15
N GLN A 123 -3.40 24.80 -9.87
CA GLN A 123 -2.50 25.76 -9.22
C GLN A 123 -2.48 25.64 -7.69
N TYR A 124 -3.01 24.53 -7.15
CA TYR A 124 -3.05 24.31 -5.71
C TYR A 124 -1.65 24.17 -5.09
N PRO A 125 -1.52 24.48 -3.79
CA PRO A 125 -0.26 24.34 -3.07
C PRO A 125 0.31 22.92 -3.17
N LEU A 126 1.63 22.80 -3.21
CA LEU A 126 2.32 21.51 -3.27
C LEU A 126 1.98 20.61 -2.07
N ARG A 127 1.68 21.22 -0.91
CA ARG A 127 1.19 20.50 0.27
C ARG A 127 -0.11 19.75 -0.02
N ASP A 128 -1.05 20.39 -0.69
CA ASP A 128 -2.36 19.78 -0.95
C ASP A 128 -2.23 18.64 -1.97
N LYS A 129 -1.30 18.77 -2.93
CA LYS A 129 -0.93 17.68 -3.85
C LYS A 129 -0.29 16.50 -3.10
N PHE A 130 0.56 16.79 -2.12
CA PHE A 130 1.15 15.77 -1.25
C PHE A 130 0.04 15.06 -0.45
N ASP A 131 -0.84 15.81 0.20
CA ASP A 131 -1.92 15.28 1.01
C ASP A 131 -2.90 14.46 0.15
N ALA A 132 -3.21 14.88 -1.09
CA ALA A 132 -4.06 14.15 -2.01
C ALA A 132 -3.48 12.77 -2.36
N ILE A 133 -2.18 12.67 -2.62
CA ILE A 133 -1.48 11.40 -2.87
C ILE A 133 -1.45 10.55 -1.60
N TRP A 134 -1.01 11.11 -0.47
CA TRP A 134 -0.87 10.38 0.78
C TRP A 134 -2.19 9.82 1.29
N LEU A 135 -3.26 10.63 1.21
CA LEU A 135 -4.56 10.30 1.77
C LEU A 135 -5.47 9.55 0.78
N SER A 136 -5.02 9.35 -0.47
CA SER A 136 -5.79 8.65 -1.49
C SER A 136 -6.15 7.21 -1.08
N ALA A 137 -7.31 6.75 -1.51
CA ALA A 137 -7.69 5.34 -1.45
C ALA A 137 -6.79 4.48 -2.35
N ALA A 138 -7.14 3.20 -2.54
CA ALA A 138 -6.52 2.38 -3.58
C ALA A 138 -6.72 3.05 -4.94
N TRP A 139 -5.64 3.12 -5.73
CA TRP A 139 -5.67 3.80 -7.02
C TRP A 139 -6.36 2.94 -8.08
N THR A 140 -7.18 3.59 -8.87
CA THR A 140 -7.70 3.05 -10.14
C THR A 140 -6.60 3.08 -11.20
N ALA A 141 -6.86 2.45 -12.36
CA ALA A 141 -5.95 2.54 -13.50
C ALA A 141 -5.80 4.00 -14.01
N ASP A 142 -6.86 4.80 -13.90
CA ASP A 142 -6.85 6.22 -14.28
C ASP A 142 -6.01 7.06 -13.30
N ASP A 143 -6.05 6.76 -12.00
CA ASP A 143 -5.21 7.41 -10.99
C ASP A 143 -3.73 7.07 -11.22
N GLU A 144 -3.40 5.79 -11.47
CA GLU A 144 -2.04 5.33 -11.78
C GLU A 144 -1.50 6.06 -13.01
N LEU A 145 -2.29 6.13 -14.09
CA LEU A 145 -1.93 6.83 -15.32
C LEU A 145 -1.76 8.34 -15.10
N THR A 146 -2.64 8.95 -14.32
CA THR A 146 -2.60 10.38 -13.98
C THR A 146 -1.29 10.72 -13.26
N VAL A 147 -0.91 9.94 -12.27
CA VAL A 147 0.33 10.15 -11.51
C VAL A 147 1.54 9.86 -12.39
N ALA A 148 1.52 8.79 -13.20
CA ALA A 148 2.60 8.48 -14.14
C ALA A 148 2.85 9.62 -15.12
N ASN A 149 1.80 10.18 -15.72
CA ASN A 149 1.89 11.33 -16.62
C ASN A 149 2.41 12.59 -15.92
N TYR A 150 1.98 12.84 -14.69
CA TYR A 150 2.49 13.96 -13.89
C TYR A 150 3.99 13.81 -13.61
N MET A 151 4.43 12.61 -13.26
CA MET A 151 5.85 12.31 -13.02
C MET A 151 6.71 12.42 -14.29
N ALA A 152 6.15 12.05 -15.46
CA ALA A 152 6.82 12.16 -16.75
C ALA A 152 6.86 13.61 -17.30
N ASN A 153 6.01 14.51 -16.82
CA ASN A 153 5.90 15.88 -17.34
C ASN A 153 7.14 16.71 -17.00
N ASN A 154 7.89 17.15 -18.03
CA ASN A 154 9.10 17.94 -17.88
C ASN A 154 8.87 19.37 -17.36
N ALA A 155 7.64 19.90 -17.44
CA ALA A 155 7.29 21.20 -16.90
C ALA A 155 7.14 21.19 -15.36
N VAL A 156 7.00 20.02 -14.75
CA VAL A 156 6.90 19.87 -13.29
C VAL A 156 8.30 19.88 -12.67
N ASN A 157 8.46 20.70 -11.62
CA ASN A 157 9.72 20.79 -10.90
C ASN A 157 10.13 19.42 -10.30
N GLU A 158 11.42 19.13 -10.38
CA GLU A 158 12.02 17.91 -9.85
C GLU A 158 11.79 17.75 -8.34
N ILE A 159 11.85 18.84 -7.57
CA ILE A 159 11.62 18.82 -6.12
C ILE A 159 10.17 18.42 -5.82
N ASP A 160 9.22 18.94 -6.59
CA ASP A 160 7.80 18.61 -6.44
C ASP A 160 7.57 17.12 -6.71
N LYS A 161 8.17 16.57 -7.77
CA LYS A 161 8.13 15.14 -8.06
C LYS A 161 8.72 14.30 -6.92
N CYS A 162 9.87 14.71 -6.37
CA CYS A 162 10.48 14.03 -5.23
C CYS A 162 9.57 14.03 -4.00
N LEU A 163 8.85 15.13 -3.74
CA LEU A 163 7.92 15.21 -2.62
C LEU A 163 6.71 14.29 -2.83
N LEU A 164 6.16 14.24 -4.04
CA LEU A 164 5.06 13.34 -4.37
C LEU A 164 5.47 11.86 -4.30
N LEU A 165 6.71 11.51 -4.69
CA LEU A 165 7.24 10.16 -4.46
C LEU A 165 7.32 9.81 -2.97
N SER A 166 7.64 10.80 -2.11
CA SER A 166 7.59 10.59 -0.66
C SER A 166 6.18 10.35 -0.16
N ALA A 167 5.20 11.12 -0.66
CA ALA A 167 3.78 10.91 -0.35
C ALA A 167 3.31 9.51 -0.77
N THR A 168 3.66 9.10 -2.00
CA THR A 168 3.36 7.75 -2.54
C THR A 168 4.00 6.66 -1.68
N THR A 169 5.25 6.86 -1.23
CA THR A 169 5.93 5.93 -0.32
C THR A 169 5.18 5.77 0.99
N ILE A 170 4.84 6.87 1.66
CA ILE A 170 4.12 6.84 2.93
C ILE A 170 2.76 6.18 2.75
N ALA A 171 2.03 6.51 1.68
CA ALA A 171 0.75 5.92 1.36
C ALA A 171 0.85 4.40 1.16
N ALA A 172 1.83 3.93 0.35
CA ALA A 172 2.04 2.51 0.05
C ALA A 172 2.52 1.71 1.27
N MET A 173 3.30 2.32 2.16
CA MET A 173 3.71 1.70 3.43
C MET A 173 2.55 1.56 4.40
N GLN A 174 1.65 2.54 4.44
CA GLN A 174 0.52 2.59 5.37
C GLN A 174 -0.63 1.69 4.93
N PHE A 175 -0.99 1.74 3.65
CA PHE A 175 -2.02 0.93 3.01
C PHE A 175 -1.46 0.42 1.69
N PHE A 176 -1.14 -0.88 1.65
CA PHE A 176 -0.53 -1.44 0.45
C PHE A 176 -1.47 -1.32 -0.76
N ASP A 177 -0.92 -0.74 -1.81
CA ASP A 177 -1.57 -0.57 -3.10
C ASP A 177 -0.55 -0.83 -4.20
N ILE A 178 -0.85 -1.79 -5.07
CA ILE A 178 0.07 -2.23 -6.12
C ILE A 178 0.31 -1.13 -7.17
N ALA A 179 -0.68 -0.29 -7.47
CA ALA A 179 -0.55 0.81 -8.41
C ALA A 179 0.46 1.86 -7.90
N LYS A 180 0.38 2.22 -6.60
CA LYS A 180 1.37 3.08 -5.95
C LYS A 180 2.77 2.47 -5.99
N TYR A 181 2.86 1.17 -5.76
CA TYR A 181 4.15 0.47 -5.77
C TYR A 181 4.77 0.41 -7.17
N ARG A 182 3.96 0.24 -8.24
CA ARG A 182 4.43 0.33 -9.64
C ARG A 182 5.02 1.70 -9.95
N ILE A 183 4.38 2.79 -9.54
CA ILE A 183 4.92 4.15 -9.72
C ILE A 183 6.27 4.31 -9.03
N LEU A 184 6.46 3.73 -7.83
CA LEU A 184 7.76 3.76 -7.14
C LEU A 184 8.82 2.97 -7.92
N ILE A 185 8.50 1.80 -8.45
CA ILE A 185 9.42 0.99 -9.27
C ILE A 185 9.81 1.74 -10.55
N ASP A 186 8.82 2.30 -11.27
CA ASP A 186 9.06 3.03 -12.52
C ASP A 186 9.94 4.28 -12.27
N ALA A 187 9.69 4.99 -11.18
CA ALA A 187 10.54 6.12 -10.78
C ALA A 187 11.94 5.69 -10.31
N ALA A 188 12.09 4.50 -9.72
CA ALA A 188 13.39 3.93 -9.35
C ALA A 188 14.24 3.52 -10.57
N LEU A 189 13.63 3.35 -11.73
CA LEU A 189 14.30 3.12 -13.01
C LEU A 189 14.69 4.41 -13.74
N SER A 190 14.26 5.57 -13.25
CA SER A 190 14.54 6.89 -13.86
C SER A 190 16.04 7.15 -14.03
N THR A 191 16.38 7.89 -15.09
CA THR A 191 17.73 8.44 -15.30
C THR A 191 18.07 9.58 -14.34
N ASN A 192 17.05 10.26 -13.82
CA ASN A 192 17.23 11.33 -12.84
C ASN A 192 17.59 10.76 -11.47
N ILE A 193 18.79 11.09 -10.98
CA ILE A 193 19.35 10.55 -9.74
C ILE A 193 18.46 10.85 -8.52
N LYS A 194 17.92 12.08 -8.41
CA LYS A 194 17.14 12.47 -7.23
C LYS A 194 15.82 11.72 -7.16
N LEU A 195 15.12 11.59 -8.30
CA LEU A 195 13.88 10.81 -8.38
C LEU A 195 14.16 9.34 -8.09
N ARG A 196 15.22 8.79 -8.73
CA ARG A 196 15.60 7.39 -8.59
C ARG A 196 15.90 7.01 -7.14
N VAL A 197 16.78 7.75 -6.47
CA VAL A 197 17.16 7.48 -5.07
C VAL A 197 15.95 7.60 -4.14
N ARG A 198 15.10 8.62 -4.33
CA ARG A 198 13.90 8.81 -3.54
C ARG A 198 12.92 7.65 -3.71
N ALA A 199 12.69 7.24 -4.95
CA ALA A 199 11.80 6.13 -5.27
C ALA A 199 12.36 4.79 -4.78
N LEU A 200 13.68 4.58 -4.88
CA LEU A 200 14.33 3.36 -4.42
C LEU A 200 14.16 3.15 -2.90
N VAL A 201 14.25 4.22 -2.11
CA VAL A 201 13.91 4.18 -0.68
C VAL A 201 12.45 3.70 -0.49
N GLY A 202 11.52 4.25 -1.28
CA GLY A 202 10.12 3.86 -1.25
C GLY A 202 9.91 2.39 -1.62
N VAL A 203 10.57 1.91 -2.68
CA VAL A 203 10.53 0.50 -3.09
C VAL A 203 11.01 -0.42 -1.97
N ILE A 204 12.16 -0.11 -1.37
CA ILE A 204 12.76 -0.95 -0.32
C ILE A 204 11.85 -1.02 0.91
N PHE A 205 11.41 0.11 1.45
CA PHE A 205 10.58 0.11 2.65
C PHE A 205 9.22 -0.53 2.44
N THR A 206 8.57 -0.25 1.30
CA THR A 206 7.30 -0.90 0.96
C THR A 206 7.49 -2.40 0.78
N HIS A 207 8.58 -2.85 0.16
CA HIS A 207 8.89 -4.27 -0.02
C HIS A 207 9.12 -4.97 1.32
N ILE A 208 9.89 -4.38 2.23
CA ILE A 208 10.15 -4.96 3.56
C ILE A 208 8.84 -5.17 4.34
N ILE A 209 7.92 -4.20 4.26
CA ILE A 209 6.66 -4.26 5.02
C ILE A 209 5.65 -5.20 4.37
N HIS A 210 5.61 -5.30 3.03
CA HIS A 210 4.54 -5.94 2.27
C HIS A 210 5.02 -7.05 1.32
N SER A 211 6.20 -7.65 1.54
CA SER A 211 6.82 -8.65 0.65
C SER A 211 5.86 -9.79 0.28
N GLU A 212 5.10 -10.31 1.25
CA GLU A 212 4.15 -11.40 1.04
C GLU A 212 3.00 -11.04 0.09
N ARG A 213 2.58 -9.77 0.12
CA ARG A 213 1.52 -9.26 -0.77
C ARG A 213 2.07 -9.00 -2.16
N ILE A 214 3.28 -8.43 -2.24
CA ILE A 214 3.97 -8.16 -3.49
C ILE A 214 4.18 -9.47 -4.27
N ALA A 215 4.51 -10.56 -3.58
CA ALA A 215 4.66 -11.89 -4.18
C ALA A 215 3.41 -12.40 -4.92
N LEU A 216 2.22 -11.85 -4.61
CA LEU A 216 0.97 -12.20 -5.30
C LEU A 216 0.79 -11.51 -6.66
N TYR A 217 1.74 -10.65 -7.09
CA TYR A 217 1.70 -9.88 -8.33
C TYR A 217 2.89 -10.25 -9.24
N PRO A 218 2.74 -11.26 -10.10
CA PRO A 218 3.84 -11.76 -10.93
C PRO A 218 4.47 -10.71 -11.84
N ASP A 219 3.67 -9.78 -12.37
CA ASP A 219 4.14 -8.66 -13.20
C ASP A 219 5.12 -7.75 -12.46
N VAL A 220 4.88 -7.51 -11.18
CA VAL A 220 5.75 -6.71 -10.32
C VAL A 220 7.00 -7.48 -9.93
N ASN A 221 6.90 -8.77 -9.65
CA ASN A 221 8.06 -9.61 -9.35
C ASN A 221 9.05 -9.60 -10.52
N THR A 222 8.56 -9.77 -11.76
CA THR A 222 9.41 -9.69 -12.96
C THR A 222 10.10 -8.32 -13.09
N ARG A 223 9.40 -7.21 -12.81
CA ARG A 223 10.01 -5.87 -12.82
C ARG A 223 11.08 -5.71 -11.75
N LEU A 224 10.87 -6.27 -10.55
CA LEU A 224 11.87 -6.26 -9.47
C LEU A 224 13.10 -7.08 -9.84
N GLU A 225 12.93 -8.25 -10.43
CA GLU A 225 14.03 -9.08 -10.93
C GLU A 225 14.88 -8.32 -11.97
N LEU A 226 14.23 -7.71 -12.97
CA LEU A 226 14.90 -6.87 -13.96
C LEU A 226 15.65 -5.69 -13.33
N MET A 227 15.10 -5.09 -12.27
CA MET A 227 15.76 -4.01 -11.54
C MET A 227 16.99 -4.52 -10.78
N CYS A 228 16.91 -5.70 -10.17
CA CYS A 228 18.03 -6.34 -9.46
C CYS A 228 19.20 -6.70 -10.39
N ASP A 229 18.91 -7.01 -11.66
CA ASP A 229 19.91 -7.32 -12.66
C ASP A 229 20.71 -6.09 -13.16
N LEU A 230 20.26 -4.89 -12.81
CA LEU A 230 20.97 -3.67 -13.20
C LEU A 230 22.28 -3.52 -12.38
N PRO A 231 23.46 -3.38 -13.01
CA PRO A 231 24.75 -3.31 -12.31
C PRO A 231 24.84 -2.14 -11.29
N ARG A 232 24.07 -1.09 -11.51
CA ARG A 232 24.01 0.08 -10.61
C ARG A 232 23.20 -0.20 -9.34
N PHE A 233 22.23 -1.12 -9.41
CA PHE A 233 21.28 -1.36 -8.33
C PHE A 233 21.96 -1.84 -7.04
N SER A 234 22.87 -2.82 -7.14
CA SER A 234 23.62 -3.31 -5.97
C SER A 234 24.38 -2.20 -5.26
N LYS A 235 25.05 -1.30 -6.01
CA LYS A 235 25.80 -0.18 -5.43
C LYS A 235 24.85 0.85 -4.78
N GLU A 236 23.71 1.11 -5.40
CA GLU A 236 22.71 2.03 -4.84
C GLU A 236 22.10 1.47 -3.56
N ILE A 237 21.86 0.17 -3.48
CA ILE A 237 21.40 -0.51 -2.24
C ILE A 237 22.46 -0.43 -1.14
N GLU A 238 23.74 -0.70 -1.44
CA GLU A 238 24.83 -0.55 -0.46
C GLU A 238 24.89 0.88 0.12
N HIS A 239 24.78 1.89 -0.74
CA HIS A 239 24.76 3.27 -0.31
C HIS A 239 23.54 3.62 0.56
N LEU A 240 22.39 2.98 0.36
CA LEU A 240 21.21 3.19 1.18
C LEU A 240 21.24 2.42 2.50
N GLN A 241 21.93 1.28 2.57
CA GLN A 241 22.07 0.51 3.80
C GLN A 241 22.76 1.31 4.90
N MET A 242 23.84 2.03 4.58
CA MET A 242 24.61 2.77 5.57
C MET A 242 23.78 3.82 6.34
N PRO A 243 23.03 4.73 5.68
CA PRO A 243 22.16 5.67 6.40
C PRO A 243 21.08 4.99 7.24
N ILE A 244 20.54 3.84 6.79
CA ILE A 244 19.54 3.08 7.54
C ILE A 244 20.16 2.52 8.82
N PHE A 245 21.32 1.88 8.73
CA PHE A 245 22.03 1.36 9.90
C PHE A 245 22.43 2.47 10.88
N LEU A 246 22.98 3.58 10.39
CA LEU A 246 23.31 4.73 11.21
C LEU A 246 22.08 5.31 11.92
N SER A 247 20.93 5.37 11.25
CA SER A 247 19.68 5.83 11.87
C SER A 247 19.20 4.90 12.99
N LEU A 248 19.37 3.59 12.84
CA LEU A 248 19.03 2.61 13.85
C LEU A 248 19.98 2.70 15.07
N GLU A 249 21.28 2.84 14.82
CA GLU A 249 22.28 3.02 15.88
C GLU A 249 22.08 4.33 16.64
N THR A 250 21.76 5.43 15.96
CA THR A 250 21.48 6.72 16.62
C THR A 250 20.32 6.58 17.61
N LYS A 251 19.22 5.91 17.22
CA LYS A 251 18.09 5.66 18.13
C LYS A 251 18.46 4.78 19.32
N ARG A 252 19.38 3.84 19.13
CA ARG A 252 19.88 2.98 20.22
C ARG A 252 20.74 3.79 21.20
N ILE A 253 21.60 4.64 20.67
CA ILE A 253 22.45 5.52 21.48
C ILE A 253 21.62 6.53 22.26
N GLU A 254 20.63 7.17 21.61
CA GLU A 254 19.71 8.10 22.29
C GLU A 254 18.94 7.41 23.43
N ARG A 255 18.47 6.19 23.23
CA ARG A 255 17.77 5.43 24.28
C ARG A 255 18.68 5.11 25.45
N ASN A 256 19.90 4.63 25.19
CA ASN A 256 20.90 4.32 26.23
C ASN A 256 21.28 5.58 27.02
N LEU A 257 21.45 6.73 26.33
CA LEU A 257 21.74 8.00 26.99
C LEU A 257 20.58 8.46 27.89
N GLN A 258 19.34 8.25 27.45
CA GLN A 258 18.14 8.58 28.24
C GLN A 258 18.04 7.67 29.48
N GLU A 259 18.43 6.39 29.38
CA GLU A 259 18.43 5.44 30.51
C GLU A 259 19.58 5.69 31.51
N GLU A 260 20.69 6.27 31.06
CA GLU A 260 21.84 6.61 31.95
C GLU A 260 21.69 7.97 32.65
N ILE A 261 20.79 8.84 32.17
CA ILE A 261 20.58 10.19 32.76
C ILE A 261 19.45 10.19 33.81
N ILE A 262 18.67 9.12 33.90
CA ILE A 262 17.62 8.93 34.89
C ILE A 262 18.14 8.10 36.06
#